data_67d041ab569b435bad7de6ab30512512
#
_entry.id   67d041ab569b435bad7de6ab30512512
#
_cell.length_a   1.000
_cell.length_b   1.000
_cell.length_c   1.000
_cell.angle_alpha   90.00
_cell.angle_beta   90.00
_cell.angle_gamma   90.00
#
_symmetry.space_group_name_H-M   'P 1'
#
loop_
_entity.id
_entity.type
_entity.pdbx_description
1 polymer ?
#
loop_
_entity_poly.entity_id
_entity_poly.type
_entity_poly.pdbx_seq_one_letter_code
_entity_poly.pdbx_strand_id
1 'polypeptide(L)'
;MTSKNKLIYLPLGGAGEIGMNMYLYGYGPKGKERFILADVGVTFPAMDGTPGVDLIMADTKFIQDKADQLDGIFITHAHEDHIGAIGLLWPRLNAPIYCRKFTAVVAKAKMEDRNQSSDMIEILPPYPEMKKVGPFKVGILPVPHSIPEASGLVIETPEQRIIHTGDLKLDPNPVVGEPFNSKLFADLGNKGVDVLVCDSTNIFSNKPGRSEATLVKPIA
;
A
#
# COMPACT_ATOMS: atom_id res chain seq x y z
N MET A 1 -19.97 -29.23 -7.65
CA MET A 1 -20.07 -27.84 -8.12
C MET A 1 -18.73 -27.17 -7.86
N THR A 2 -17.99 -26.80 -8.90
CA THR A 2 -16.74 -26.05 -8.74
C THR A 2 -17.08 -24.68 -8.17
N SER A 3 -16.56 -24.37 -6.98
CA SER A 3 -16.73 -23.06 -6.36
C SER A 3 -16.13 -22.01 -7.32
N LYS A 4 -16.93 -21.02 -7.74
CA LYS A 4 -16.48 -19.91 -8.57
C LYS A 4 -15.43 -19.11 -7.82
N ASN A 5 -14.35 -18.72 -8.49
CA ASN A 5 -13.37 -17.80 -7.91
C ASN A 5 -14.03 -16.48 -7.54
N LYS A 6 -13.56 -15.87 -6.47
CA LYS A 6 -14.02 -14.56 -6.01
C LYS A 6 -12.82 -13.67 -5.73
N LEU A 7 -12.96 -12.42 -6.09
CA LEU A 7 -12.12 -11.35 -5.58
C LEU A 7 -12.67 -10.91 -4.21
N ILE A 8 -11.77 -10.76 -3.25
CA ILE A 8 -12.05 -10.27 -1.90
C ILE A 8 -11.23 -9.00 -1.71
N TYR A 9 -11.86 -7.95 -1.22
CA TYR A 9 -11.22 -6.77 -0.68
C TYR A 9 -11.66 -6.61 0.76
N LEU A 10 -10.70 -6.58 1.68
CA LEU A 10 -10.95 -6.42 3.11
C LEU A 10 -9.99 -5.38 3.67
N PRO A 11 -10.45 -4.15 3.95
CA PRO A 11 -9.66 -3.21 4.71
C PRO A 11 -9.56 -3.68 6.17
N LEU A 12 -8.34 -3.80 6.66
CA LEU A 12 -8.05 -4.11 8.06
C LEU A 12 -7.82 -2.83 8.87
N GLY A 13 -7.41 -1.75 8.19
CA GLY A 13 -7.27 -0.40 8.69
C GLY A 13 -7.22 0.61 7.54
N GLY A 14 -7.30 1.90 7.82
CA GLY A 14 -7.16 2.98 6.85
C GLY A 14 -8.44 3.34 6.05
N ALA A 15 -9.50 2.56 6.16
CA ALA A 15 -10.75 2.83 5.45
C ALA A 15 -11.76 3.54 6.36
N GLY A 16 -12.08 4.80 6.04
CA GLY A 16 -12.95 5.65 6.87
C GLY A 16 -12.24 6.25 8.08
N GLU A 17 -10.94 6.16 8.15
CA GLU A 17 -10.06 6.70 9.19
C GLU A 17 -8.72 7.11 8.58
N ILE A 18 -7.87 7.79 9.35
CA ILE A 18 -6.52 8.18 8.94
C ILE A 18 -5.51 7.33 9.73
N GLY A 19 -4.53 6.78 9.01
CA GLY A 19 -3.46 5.97 9.60
C GLY A 19 -3.77 4.47 9.61
N MET A 20 -2.82 3.70 10.10
CA MET A 20 -2.78 2.22 10.14
C MET A 20 -3.30 1.55 8.87
N ASN A 21 -2.87 2.09 7.71
CA ASN A 21 -3.27 1.60 6.40
C ASN A 21 -2.87 0.13 6.24
N MET A 22 -3.86 -0.73 5.96
CA MET A 22 -3.65 -2.16 5.77
C MET A 22 -4.83 -2.77 5.02
N TYR A 23 -4.58 -3.27 3.81
CA TYR A 23 -5.63 -3.72 2.91
C TYR A 23 -5.32 -5.13 2.40
N LEU A 24 -6.26 -6.05 2.61
CA LEU A 24 -6.13 -7.43 2.17
C LEU A 24 -6.88 -7.65 0.86
N TYR A 25 -6.20 -8.20 -0.12
CA TYR A 25 -6.78 -8.67 -1.38
C TYR A 25 -6.70 -10.18 -1.42
N GLY A 26 -7.82 -10.83 -1.68
CA GLY A 26 -7.92 -12.28 -1.80
C GLY A 26 -8.50 -12.69 -3.14
N TYR A 27 -8.02 -13.80 -3.71
CA TYR A 27 -8.57 -14.36 -4.94
C TYR A 27 -8.54 -15.89 -4.90
N GLY A 28 -9.64 -16.50 -5.28
CA GLY A 28 -9.76 -17.94 -5.40
C GLY A 28 -11.14 -18.49 -5.04
N PRO A 29 -11.29 -19.81 -5.05
CA PRO A 29 -12.51 -20.46 -4.62
C PRO A 29 -12.62 -20.43 -3.08
N LYS A 30 -13.85 -20.39 -2.57
CA LYS A 30 -14.14 -20.32 -1.13
C LYS A 30 -13.34 -21.35 -0.32
N GLY A 31 -12.59 -20.87 0.67
CA GLY A 31 -11.76 -21.67 1.58
C GLY A 31 -10.39 -22.06 1.00
N LYS A 32 -10.06 -21.64 -0.22
CA LYS A 32 -8.76 -21.84 -0.88
C LYS A 32 -8.24 -20.55 -1.52
N GLU A 33 -8.68 -19.42 -1.00
CA GLU A 33 -8.24 -18.12 -1.45
C GLU A 33 -6.74 -17.96 -1.17
N ARG A 34 -6.03 -17.29 -2.08
CA ARG A 34 -4.68 -16.77 -1.86
C ARG A 34 -4.79 -15.28 -1.60
N PHE A 35 -3.87 -14.74 -0.81
CA PHE A 35 -3.93 -13.36 -0.36
C PHE A 35 -2.65 -12.59 -0.64
N ILE A 36 -2.80 -11.28 -0.83
CA ILE A 36 -1.73 -10.29 -0.75
C ILE A 36 -2.18 -9.15 0.16
N LEU A 37 -1.22 -8.51 0.85
CA LEU A 37 -1.45 -7.29 1.60
C LEU A 37 -0.90 -6.08 0.87
N ALA A 38 -1.61 -4.97 0.93
CA ALA A 38 -1.13 -3.64 0.62
C ALA A 38 -1.01 -2.87 1.94
N ASP A 39 0.21 -2.45 2.25
CA ASP A 39 0.63 -1.74 3.45
C ASP A 39 0.46 -2.49 4.79
N VAL A 40 1.22 -2.06 5.78
CA VAL A 40 1.20 -2.51 7.17
C VAL A 40 1.54 -1.33 8.08
N GLY A 41 0.63 -0.39 8.13
CA GLY A 41 0.80 0.88 8.81
C GLY A 41 0.48 0.87 10.30
N VAL A 42 0.82 1.98 10.94
CA VAL A 42 0.44 2.28 12.32
C VAL A 42 -0.36 3.58 12.37
N THR A 43 -1.05 3.81 13.48
CA THR A 43 -1.53 5.13 13.87
C THR A 43 -1.11 5.41 15.31
N PHE A 44 -1.21 6.66 15.72
CA PHE A 44 -0.80 7.09 17.04
C PHE A 44 -2.04 7.40 17.88
N PRO A 45 -2.04 7.02 19.17
CA PRO A 45 -3.15 7.28 20.04
C PRO A 45 -3.30 8.80 20.31
N ALA A 46 -4.54 9.25 20.56
CA ALA A 46 -4.76 10.56 21.11
C ALA A 46 -4.19 10.61 22.54
N MET A 47 -3.45 11.67 22.87
CA MET A 47 -2.72 11.78 24.15
C MET A 47 -3.63 11.74 25.39
N ASP A 48 -4.89 12.10 25.24
CA ASP A 48 -5.89 12.17 26.31
C ASP A 48 -6.77 10.91 26.41
N GLY A 49 -6.80 10.07 25.40
CA GLY A 49 -7.70 8.91 25.30
C GLY A 49 -7.09 7.56 25.67
N THR A 50 -5.79 7.37 25.52
CA THR A 50 -5.13 6.07 25.65
C THR A 50 -3.76 6.17 26.32
N PRO A 51 -3.71 6.48 27.62
CA PRO A 51 -2.43 6.62 28.34
C PRO A 51 -1.64 5.30 28.34
N GLY A 52 -0.34 5.38 28.04
CA GLY A 52 0.56 4.22 28.02
C GLY A 52 0.52 3.40 26.73
N VAL A 53 -0.19 3.87 25.70
CA VAL A 53 -0.15 3.29 24.35
C VAL A 53 0.71 4.16 23.46
N ASP A 54 1.76 3.59 22.86
CA ASP A 54 2.68 4.30 21.97
C ASP A 54 2.22 4.30 20.52
N LEU A 55 1.62 3.20 20.05
CA LEU A 55 1.13 3.07 18.70
C LEU A 55 -0.03 2.06 18.60
N ILE A 56 -0.82 2.19 17.56
CA ILE A 56 -1.97 1.34 17.27
C ILE A 56 -1.76 0.72 15.88
N MET A 57 -2.11 -0.56 15.75
CA MET A 57 -2.02 -1.34 14.50
C MET A 57 -3.36 -1.99 14.22
N ALA A 58 -3.59 -2.35 12.96
CA ALA A 58 -4.73 -3.14 12.56
C ALA A 58 -4.73 -4.53 13.23
N ASP A 59 -5.91 -5.07 13.50
CA ASP A 59 -6.05 -6.48 13.92
C ASP A 59 -5.78 -7.39 12.72
N THR A 60 -4.72 -8.15 12.82
CA THR A 60 -4.27 -9.07 11.77
C THR A 60 -4.61 -10.53 12.03
N LYS A 61 -5.42 -10.83 13.07
CA LYS A 61 -5.77 -12.20 13.46
C LYS A 61 -6.27 -13.05 12.29
N PHE A 62 -7.15 -12.50 11.46
CA PHE A 62 -7.71 -13.21 10.32
C PHE A 62 -6.61 -13.70 9.35
N ILE A 63 -5.64 -12.84 9.00
CA ILE A 63 -4.59 -13.22 8.04
C ILE A 63 -3.45 -13.98 8.72
N GLN A 64 -3.19 -13.77 10.02
CA GLN A 64 -2.23 -14.58 10.76
C GLN A 64 -2.67 -16.07 10.80
N ASP A 65 -3.96 -16.33 10.97
CA ASP A 65 -4.52 -17.69 10.96
C ASP A 65 -4.46 -18.35 9.56
N LYS A 66 -4.10 -17.58 8.52
CA LYS A 66 -3.97 -17.96 7.11
C LYS A 66 -2.62 -17.54 6.51
N ALA A 67 -1.58 -17.44 7.34
CA ALA A 67 -0.27 -16.96 6.88
C ALA A 67 0.31 -17.81 5.74
N ASP A 68 0.00 -19.10 5.69
CA ASP A 68 0.34 -20.03 4.60
C ASP A 68 -0.35 -19.71 3.26
N GLN A 69 -1.42 -18.92 3.31
CA GLN A 69 -2.16 -18.44 2.13
C GLN A 69 -1.76 -17.03 1.72
N LEU A 70 -0.91 -16.33 2.50
CA LEU A 70 -0.40 -14.99 2.19
C LEU A 70 0.82 -15.08 1.26
N ASP A 71 0.65 -14.62 0.03
CA ASP A 71 1.68 -14.71 -1.01
C ASP A 71 2.67 -13.55 -1.00
N GLY A 72 2.29 -12.41 -0.41
CA GLY A 72 3.18 -11.25 -0.33
C GLY A 72 2.56 -10.01 0.30
N ILE A 73 3.44 -9.10 0.70
CA ILE A 73 3.13 -7.79 1.28
C ILE A 73 3.71 -6.73 0.36
N PHE A 74 2.89 -5.84 -0.15
CA PHE A 74 3.30 -4.72 -1.01
C PHE A 74 3.24 -3.43 -0.20
N ILE A 75 4.35 -2.70 -0.12
CA ILE A 75 4.40 -1.42 0.59
C ILE A 75 4.41 -0.30 -0.44
N THR A 76 3.40 0.55 -0.38
CA THR A 76 3.21 1.65 -1.31
C THR A 76 4.28 2.74 -1.14
N HIS A 77 4.58 3.11 0.10
CA HIS A 77 5.60 4.10 0.43
C HIS A 77 6.02 4.02 1.91
N ALA A 78 6.98 4.87 2.31
CA ALA A 78 7.66 4.72 3.59
C ALA A 78 7.13 5.63 4.72
N HIS A 79 5.90 6.18 4.64
CA HIS A 79 5.29 6.85 5.79
C HIS A 79 4.87 5.85 6.87
N GLU A 80 4.89 6.28 8.13
CA GLU A 80 4.63 5.41 9.29
C GLU A 80 3.26 4.74 9.24
N ASP A 81 2.27 5.43 8.75
CA ASP A 81 0.91 4.92 8.61
C ASP A 81 0.73 3.92 7.45
N HIS A 82 1.80 3.63 6.70
CA HIS A 82 1.86 2.60 5.65
C HIS A 82 2.88 1.49 5.92
N ILE A 83 3.99 1.78 6.62
CA ILE A 83 5.08 0.81 6.85
C ILE A 83 5.38 0.57 8.32
N GLY A 84 4.84 1.39 9.24
CA GLY A 84 5.28 1.46 10.62
C GLY A 84 5.20 0.16 11.40
N ALA A 85 4.28 -0.73 11.05
CA ALA A 85 4.12 -2.02 11.73
C ALA A 85 4.95 -3.16 11.12
N ILE A 86 5.75 -2.94 10.06
CA ILE A 86 6.40 -4.03 9.31
C ILE A 86 7.27 -4.92 10.21
N GLY A 87 8.13 -4.35 11.02
CA GLY A 87 9.00 -5.11 11.92
C GLY A 87 8.26 -5.79 13.09
N LEU A 88 7.04 -5.36 13.40
CA LEU A 88 6.22 -5.92 14.46
C LEU A 88 5.32 -7.06 13.98
N LEU A 89 4.76 -6.93 12.77
CA LEU A 89 3.78 -7.87 12.23
C LEU A 89 4.42 -8.96 11.37
N TRP A 90 5.55 -8.68 10.70
CA TRP A 90 6.19 -9.61 9.79
C TRP A 90 6.46 -11.01 10.39
N PRO A 91 6.92 -11.17 11.65
CA PRO A 91 7.16 -12.49 12.22
C PRO A 91 5.93 -13.41 12.26
N ARG A 92 4.74 -12.81 12.25
CA ARG A 92 3.47 -13.55 12.27
C ARG A 92 2.88 -13.74 10.86
N LEU A 93 3.22 -12.84 9.93
CA LEU A 93 2.76 -12.87 8.54
C LEU A 93 3.69 -13.71 7.66
N ASN A 94 5.00 -13.64 7.89
CA ASN A 94 6.06 -14.42 7.28
C ASN A 94 5.98 -14.53 5.74
N ALA A 95 5.66 -13.43 5.07
CA ALA A 95 5.53 -13.36 3.62
C ALA A 95 6.60 -12.45 2.99
N PRO A 96 6.96 -12.64 1.71
CA PRO A 96 7.84 -11.73 0.98
C PRO A 96 7.31 -10.30 0.97
N ILE A 97 8.21 -9.33 1.05
CA ILE A 97 7.90 -7.90 1.04
C ILE A 97 8.35 -7.30 -0.28
N TYR A 98 7.48 -6.56 -0.95
CA TYR A 98 7.70 -5.95 -2.26
C TYR A 98 7.51 -4.45 -2.18
N CYS A 99 8.49 -3.66 -2.62
CA CYS A 99 8.40 -2.19 -2.61
C CYS A 99 9.44 -1.55 -3.53
N ARG A 100 9.41 -0.22 -3.65
CA ARG A 100 10.45 0.57 -4.32
C ARG A 100 11.70 0.68 -3.45
N LYS A 101 12.82 1.12 -4.06
CA LYS A 101 14.16 1.16 -3.45
C LYS A 101 14.21 2.00 -2.16
N PHE A 102 13.67 3.21 -2.18
CA PHE A 102 13.65 4.07 -0.99
C PHE A 102 12.88 3.40 0.17
N THR A 103 11.69 2.89 -0.13
CA THR A 103 10.86 2.17 0.83
C THR A 103 11.56 0.92 1.39
N ALA A 104 12.32 0.20 0.54
CA ALA A 104 13.09 -0.96 0.97
C ALA A 104 14.19 -0.61 1.99
N VAL A 105 14.83 0.54 1.85
CA VAL A 105 15.84 1.00 2.84
C VAL A 105 15.18 1.23 4.20
N VAL A 106 14.03 1.90 4.22
CA VAL A 106 13.29 2.15 5.47
C VAL A 106 12.74 0.84 6.06
N ALA A 107 12.19 -0.04 5.22
CA ALA A 107 11.70 -1.35 5.65
C ALA A 107 12.80 -2.17 6.33
N LYS A 108 14.00 -2.22 5.73
CA LYS A 108 15.16 -2.92 6.30
C LYS A 108 15.51 -2.39 7.68
N ALA A 109 15.66 -1.08 7.83
CA ALA A 109 15.96 -0.47 9.13
C ALA A 109 14.91 -0.84 10.18
N LYS A 110 13.60 -0.74 9.85
CA LYS A 110 12.52 -1.11 10.77
C LYS A 110 12.50 -2.59 11.15
N MET A 111 12.89 -3.47 10.26
CA MET A 111 13.01 -4.91 10.54
C MET A 111 14.23 -5.20 11.42
N GLU A 112 15.38 -4.59 11.12
CA GLU A 112 16.61 -4.70 11.90
C GLU A 112 16.44 -4.18 13.33
N ASP A 113 15.74 -3.06 13.54
CA ASP A 113 15.39 -2.52 14.86
C ASP A 113 14.57 -3.49 15.72
N ARG A 114 13.93 -4.48 15.09
CA ARG A 114 13.16 -5.55 15.74
C ARG A 114 13.84 -6.92 15.65
N ASN A 115 15.14 -6.96 15.30
CA ASN A 115 15.93 -8.18 15.13
C ASN A 115 15.29 -9.16 14.12
N GLN A 116 14.65 -8.64 13.06
CA GLN A 116 14.10 -9.43 11.96
C GLN A 116 15.08 -9.45 10.78
N SER A 117 15.09 -10.57 10.03
CA SER A 117 15.82 -10.62 8.75
C SER A 117 15.13 -9.75 7.71
N SER A 118 15.92 -9.01 6.95
CA SER A 118 15.48 -8.21 5.80
C SER A 118 15.62 -8.93 4.45
N ASP A 119 16.01 -10.22 4.44
CA ASP A 119 16.28 -11.01 3.22
C ASP A 119 15.03 -11.20 2.35
N MET A 120 13.85 -11.08 2.94
CA MET A 120 12.57 -11.23 2.24
C MET A 120 12.10 -9.96 1.54
N ILE A 121 12.88 -8.87 1.57
CA ILE A 121 12.54 -7.61 0.89
C ILE A 121 13.08 -7.65 -0.53
N GLU A 122 12.17 -7.62 -1.49
CA GLU A 122 12.47 -7.53 -2.92
C GLU A 122 12.11 -6.15 -3.47
N ILE A 123 13.07 -5.51 -4.15
CA ILE A 123 12.89 -4.21 -4.80
C ILE A 123 12.28 -4.44 -6.18
N LEU A 124 11.12 -3.82 -6.43
CA LEU A 124 10.45 -3.89 -7.72
C LEU A 124 10.64 -2.61 -8.55
N PRO A 125 10.77 -2.77 -9.88
CA PRO A 125 10.73 -1.65 -10.81
C PRO A 125 9.30 -1.07 -10.89
N PRO A 126 9.16 0.17 -11.43
CA PRO A 126 7.85 0.75 -11.64
C PRO A 126 7.09 0.04 -12.78
N TYR A 127 5.75 0.12 -12.72
CA TYR A 127 4.88 -0.25 -13.84
C TYR A 127 5.39 0.37 -15.16
N PRO A 128 5.40 -0.34 -16.31
CA PRO A 128 4.54 -1.47 -16.63
C PRO A 128 5.06 -2.86 -16.23
N GLU A 129 6.21 -2.97 -15.59
CA GLU A 129 6.64 -4.27 -15.12
C GLU A 129 5.75 -4.77 -13.97
N MET A 130 5.45 -6.07 -13.98
CA MET A 130 4.55 -6.68 -13.00
C MET A 130 5.15 -7.95 -12.42
N LYS A 131 5.09 -8.05 -11.10
CA LYS A 131 5.48 -9.24 -10.34
C LYS A 131 4.31 -10.20 -10.26
N LYS A 132 4.54 -11.46 -10.62
CA LYS A 132 3.57 -12.54 -10.39
C LYS A 132 3.73 -13.08 -8.96
N VAL A 133 2.66 -13.05 -8.19
CA VAL A 133 2.61 -13.50 -6.79
C VAL A 133 1.31 -14.27 -6.58
N GLY A 134 1.40 -15.60 -6.42
CA GLY A 134 0.24 -16.48 -6.41
C GLY A 134 -0.64 -16.31 -7.67
N PRO A 135 -1.95 -16.08 -7.53
CA PRO A 135 -2.85 -15.81 -8.63
C PRO A 135 -2.82 -14.35 -9.11
N PHE A 136 -2.09 -13.48 -8.42
CA PHE A 136 -2.01 -12.06 -8.72
C PHE A 136 -0.83 -11.72 -9.63
N LYS A 137 -0.99 -10.63 -10.40
CA LYS A 137 0.11 -9.86 -10.97
C LYS A 137 0.03 -8.46 -10.40
N VAL A 138 1.11 -7.96 -9.82
CA VAL A 138 1.13 -6.65 -9.16
C VAL A 138 2.22 -5.78 -9.76
N GLY A 139 1.83 -4.59 -10.21
CA GLY A 139 2.73 -3.55 -10.71
C GLY A 139 2.77 -2.37 -9.75
N ILE A 140 3.95 -1.80 -9.56
CA ILE A 140 4.18 -0.61 -8.72
C ILE A 140 3.88 0.63 -9.56
N LEU A 141 2.82 1.34 -9.27
CA LEU A 141 2.34 2.51 -10.01
C LEU A 141 2.91 3.80 -9.41
N PRO A 142 3.87 4.50 -10.04
CA PRO A 142 4.41 5.72 -9.49
C PRO A 142 3.34 6.80 -9.32
N VAL A 143 3.32 7.44 -8.15
CA VAL A 143 2.42 8.56 -7.84
C VAL A 143 3.18 9.66 -7.09
N PRO A 144 2.87 10.95 -7.31
CA PRO A 144 3.43 12.02 -6.50
C PRO A 144 2.85 11.99 -5.09
N HIS A 145 3.74 12.13 -4.12
CA HIS A 145 3.40 12.30 -2.72
C HIS A 145 4.57 12.95 -1.98
N SER A 146 4.42 13.30 -0.71
CA SER A 146 5.43 14.02 0.08
C SER A 146 6.64 13.17 0.53
N ILE A 147 6.91 12.06 -0.15
CA ILE A 147 8.03 11.15 0.12
C ILE A 147 8.57 10.57 -1.19
N PRO A 148 9.89 10.24 -1.29
CA PRO A 148 10.45 9.64 -2.48
C PRO A 148 9.80 8.30 -2.85
N GLU A 149 9.63 8.07 -4.15
CA GLU A 149 9.19 6.80 -4.73
C GLU A 149 7.82 6.31 -4.23
N ALA A 150 6.94 7.23 -3.78
CA ALA A 150 5.57 6.88 -3.45
C ALA A 150 4.87 6.21 -4.64
N SER A 151 4.05 5.23 -4.33
CA SER A 151 3.47 4.36 -5.33
C SER A 151 2.06 3.92 -4.95
N GLY A 152 1.22 3.75 -5.96
CA GLY A 152 0.05 2.89 -5.88
C GLY A 152 0.36 1.50 -6.42
N LEU A 153 -0.65 0.67 -6.54
CA LEU A 153 -0.57 -0.70 -7.06
C LEU A 153 -1.56 -0.90 -8.21
N VAL A 154 -1.11 -1.53 -9.27
CA VAL A 154 -1.97 -2.17 -10.27
C VAL A 154 -2.01 -3.64 -9.92
N ILE A 155 -3.16 -4.13 -9.49
CA ILE A 155 -3.34 -5.53 -9.08
C ILE A 155 -4.24 -6.22 -10.11
N GLU A 156 -3.74 -7.24 -10.76
CA GLU A 156 -4.50 -8.05 -11.71
C GLU A 156 -4.70 -9.47 -11.17
N THR A 157 -5.92 -9.93 -11.26
CA THR A 157 -6.30 -11.34 -11.16
C THR A 157 -6.62 -11.87 -12.56
N PRO A 158 -6.88 -13.17 -12.75
CA PRO A 158 -7.33 -13.67 -14.05
C PRO A 158 -8.58 -13.02 -14.62
N GLU A 159 -9.42 -12.42 -13.77
CA GLU A 159 -10.75 -11.91 -14.15
C GLU A 159 -10.93 -10.40 -13.90
N GLN A 160 -10.16 -9.78 -12.99
CA GLN A 160 -10.35 -8.40 -12.57
C GLN A 160 -9.04 -7.61 -12.49
N ARG A 161 -9.15 -6.30 -12.68
CA ARG A 161 -8.09 -5.33 -12.44
C ARG A 161 -8.51 -4.33 -11.38
N ILE A 162 -7.64 -4.15 -10.40
CA ILE A 162 -7.80 -3.21 -9.30
C ILE A 162 -6.69 -2.16 -9.42
N ILE A 163 -7.03 -0.90 -9.20
CA ILE A 163 -6.09 0.17 -8.93
C ILE A 163 -6.23 0.55 -7.46
N HIS A 164 -5.14 0.42 -6.71
CA HIS A 164 -5.01 0.92 -5.34
C HIS A 164 -4.03 2.08 -5.38
N THR A 165 -4.49 3.30 -5.09
CA THR A 165 -3.66 4.49 -5.32
C THR A 165 -2.54 4.65 -4.30
N GLY A 166 -2.67 4.04 -3.10
CA GLY A 166 -1.93 4.53 -1.95
C GLY A 166 -2.27 6.00 -1.73
N ASP A 167 -1.40 6.71 -1.05
CA ASP A 167 -1.51 8.16 -0.91
C ASP A 167 -1.01 8.85 -2.17
N LEU A 168 -1.83 9.73 -2.74
CA LEU A 168 -1.45 10.42 -3.96
C LEU A 168 -1.84 11.90 -3.94
N LYS A 169 -1.12 12.65 -4.72
CA LYS A 169 -1.40 14.04 -5.04
C LYS A 169 -1.39 14.21 -6.57
N LEU A 170 -2.36 14.90 -7.12
CA LEU A 170 -2.37 15.23 -8.55
C LEU A 170 -1.46 16.45 -8.81
N ASP A 171 -0.18 16.31 -8.52
CA ASP A 171 0.81 17.38 -8.64
C ASP A 171 1.60 17.25 -9.94
N PRO A 172 1.49 18.22 -10.87
CA PRO A 172 2.28 18.23 -12.11
C PRO A 172 3.72 18.69 -11.90
N ASN A 173 4.04 19.32 -10.76
CA ASN A 173 5.36 19.86 -10.44
C ASN A 173 5.74 19.57 -8.98
N PRO A 174 5.85 18.31 -8.58
CA PRO A 174 6.28 17.96 -7.22
C PRO A 174 7.74 18.36 -7.01
N VAL A 175 8.12 18.66 -5.77
CA VAL A 175 9.53 18.90 -5.41
C VAL A 175 10.26 17.56 -5.21
N VAL A 176 9.53 16.54 -4.79
CA VAL A 176 10.06 15.19 -4.58
C VAL A 176 9.31 14.19 -5.45
N GLY A 177 10.06 13.31 -6.11
CA GLY A 177 9.50 12.24 -6.94
C GLY A 177 9.10 12.67 -8.36
N GLU A 178 8.35 11.81 -9.01
CA GLU A 178 7.91 12.00 -10.40
C GLU A 178 6.58 12.78 -10.45
N PRO A 179 6.37 13.62 -11.49
CA PRO A 179 5.08 14.28 -11.71
C PRO A 179 3.94 13.29 -11.90
N PHE A 180 2.71 13.72 -11.58
CA PHE A 180 1.52 12.92 -11.89
C PHE A 180 1.40 12.63 -13.38
N ASN A 181 1.43 11.36 -13.74
CA ASN A 181 1.35 10.91 -15.12
C ASN A 181 -0.10 10.60 -15.53
N SER A 182 -0.83 11.66 -15.92
CA SER A 182 -2.24 11.54 -16.33
C SER A 182 -2.44 10.58 -17.51
N LYS A 183 -1.45 10.52 -18.43
CA LYS A 183 -1.51 9.59 -19.57
C LYS A 183 -1.47 8.14 -19.13
N LEU A 184 -0.60 7.80 -18.18
CA LEU A 184 -0.48 6.45 -17.63
C LEU A 184 -1.80 6.01 -16.99
N PHE A 185 -2.44 6.88 -16.20
CA PHE A 185 -3.74 6.61 -15.59
C PHE A 185 -4.86 6.49 -16.63
N ALA A 186 -4.87 7.33 -17.66
CA ALA A 186 -5.83 7.20 -18.76
C ALA A 186 -5.65 5.88 -19.54
N ASP A 187 -4.40 5.50 -19.82
CA ASP A 187 -4.09 4.24 -20.52
C ASP A 187 -4.52 3.01 -19.67
N LEU A 188 -4.38 3.07 -18.34
CA LEU A 188 -4.89 2.03 -17.44
C LEU A 188 -6.43 1.99 -17.44
N GLY A 189 -7.09 3.16 -17.37
CA GLY A 189 -8.55 3.27 -17.44
C GLY A 189 -9.11 2.70 -18.76
N ASN A 190 -8.44 2.99 -19.88
CA ASN A 190 -8.83 2.47 -21.21
C ASN A 190 -8.69 0.94 -21.31
N LYS A 191 -7.81 0.34 -20.54
CA LYS A 191 -7.68 -1.13 -20.44
C LYS A 191 -8.78 -1.77 -19.59
N GLY A 192 -9.59 -0.97 -18.90
CA GLY A 192 -10.63 -1.39 -17.97
C GLY A 192 -10.09 -1.56 -16.55
N VAL A 193 -10.81 -1.01 -15.59
CA VAL A 193 -10.56 -1.11 -14.15
C VAL A 193 -11.87 -1.49 -13.48
N ASP A 194 -11.87 -2.61 -12.76
CA ASP A 194 -13.07 -3.14 -12.09
C ASP A 194 -13.25 -2.52 -10.71
N VAL A 195 -12.14 -2.21 -10.03
CA VAL A 195 -12.16 -1.64 -8.67
C VAL A 195 -11.10 -0.54 -8.57
N LEU A 196 -11.50 0.61 -8.04
CA LEU A 196 -10.60 1.69 -7.64
C LEU A 196 -10.67 1.86 -6.12
N VAL A 197 -9.54 1.64 -5.45
CA VAL A 197 -9.32 2.00 -4.04
C VAL A 197 -8.46 3.27 -4.05
N CYS A 198 -9.02 4.37 -3.58
CA CYS A 198 -8.46 5.71 -3.78
C CYS A 198 -8.31 6.47 -2.46
N ASP A 199 -7.19 7.18 -2.32
CA ASP A 199 -7.04 8.23 -1.31
C ASP A 199 -8.19 9.23 -1.42
N SER A 200 -8.83 9.49 -0.31
CA SER A 200 -9.97 10.41 -0.20
C SER A 200 -9.83 11.39 0.97
N THR A 201 -8.61 11.58 1.48
CA THR A 201 -8.29 12.42 2.64
C THR A 201 -8.86 13.84 2.51
N ASN A 202 -8.81 14.41 1.31
CA ASN A 202 -9.27 15.77 1.04
C ASN A 202 -10.61 15.86 0.31
N ILE A 203 -11.41 14.79 0.30
CA ILE A 203 -12.66 14.73 -0.50
C ILE A 203 -13.68 15.82 -0.13
N PHE A 204 -13.68 16.31 1.10
CA PHE A 204 -14.55 17.38 1.55
C PHE A 204 -13.98 18.80 1.35
N SER A 205 -12.75 18.90 0.82
CA SER A 205 -12.13 20.20 0.55
C SER A 205 -12.60 20.74 -0.80
N ASN A 206 -13.18 21.93 -0.80
CA ASN A 206 -13.52 22.67 -2.02
C ASN A 206 -12.31 23.43 -2.61
N LYS A 207 -11.13 23.33 -1.99
CA LYS A 207 -9.92 24.03 -2.44
C LYS A 207 -9.11 23.10 -3.35
N PRO A 208 -8.60 23.58 -4.49
CA PRO A 208 -7.68 22.81 -5.31
C PRO A 208 -6.41 22.51 -4.51
N GLY A 209 -5.83 21.32 -4.70
CA GLY A 209 -4.55 20.97 -4.17
C GLY A 209 -3.48 21.95 -4.67
N ARG A 210 -2.53 22.34 -3.82
CA ARG A 210 -1.40 23.19 -4.23
C ARG A 210 -0.25 22.30 -4.70
N SER A 211 0.44 22.70 -5.76
CA SER A 211 1.71 22.08 -6.12
C SER A 211 2.79 22.39 -5.08
N GLU A 212 3.64 21.42 -4.76
CA GLU A 212 4.77 21.59 -3.85
C GLU A 212 5.74 22.68 -4.33
N ALA A 213 5.92 22.83 -5.64
CA ALA A 213 6.73 23.91 -6.23
C ALA A 213 6.32 25.32 -5.76
N THR A 214 5.07 25.51 -5.34
CA THR A 214 4.58 26.80 -4.82
C THR A 214 5.07 27.12 -3.42
N LEU A 215 5.62 26.12 -2.69
CA LEU A 215 6.09 26.26 -1.31
C LEU A 215 7.57 26.69 -1.22
N VAL A 216 8.33 26.51 -2.28
CA VAL A 216 9.79 26.80 -2.30
C VAL A 216 10.08 28.28 -1.96
N LYS A 217 9.34 29.22 -2.55
CA LYS A 217 9.55 30.67 -2.31
C LYS A 217 9.15 31.16 -0.91
N PRO A 218 8.02 30.71 -0.33
CA PRO A 218 7.63 31.13 1.02
C PRO A 218 8.51 30.58 2.15
N ILE A 219 9.28 29.51 1.88
CA ILE A 219 10.14 28.85 2.89
C ILE A 219 11.60 29.33 2.80
N ALA A 220 12.01 29.87 1.66
CA ALA A 220 13.33 30.44 1.42
C ALA A 220 13.44 31.87 1.93
#